data_af5f5814b960500c19c1247e50280319
#
_entry.id   af5f5814b960500c19c1247e50280319
#
_cell.length_a   1.000
_cell.length_b   1.000
_cell.length_c   1.000
_cell.angle_alpha   90.00
_cell.angle_beta   90.00
_cell.angle_gamma   90.00
#
_symmetry.space_group_name_H-M   'P 1'
#
loop_
_entity.id
_entity.type
_entity.pdbx_description
1 polymer ?
#
loop_
_entity_poly.entity_id
_entity_poly.type
_entity_poly.pdbx_seq_one_letter_code
_entity_poly.pdbx_strand_id
1 'polypeptide(L)'
;MNFKKVTLAALMLLALAAPVMASTNDLVELMRSDLRTNKRAIVTKAMQMDEASSAKFWPVYSEYETELTKLNDQRVTMIKDYAAAYNSMTDEAAKDLIKRGFKLQESRTSLLKKYVSKMTKAVDVKTAARWAQVEHALDSAIDLQIASELPLLQ
;
A
#
# COMPACT_ATOMS: atom_id res chain seq x y z
N MET A 1 21.39 0.82 -42.02
CA MET A 1 20.28 1.32 -41.17
C MET A 1 20.92 1.94 -39.91
N ASN A 2 20.94 3.27 -39.85
CA ASN A 2 21.80 4.03 -38.94
C ASN A 2 21.18 4.15 -37.52
N PHE A 3 21.81 3.51 -36.53
CA PHE A 3 21.56 3.80 -35.14
C PHE A 3 22.23 5.12 -34.76
N LYS A 4 21.44 6.17 -34.64
CA LYS A 4 21.90 7.46 -34.11
C LYS A 4 22.20 7.34 -32.62
N LYS A 5 23.45 7.59 -32.28
CA LYS A 5 24.02 7.69 -30.94
C LYS A 5 23.28 8.80 -30.17
N VAL A 6 22.53 8.44 -29.15
CA VAL A 6 22.04 9.40 -28.15
C VAL A 6 23.09 9.49 -27.06
N THR A 7 23.89 10.55 -27.13
CA THR A 7 24.82 10.92 -26.06
C THR A 7 24.02 11.48 -24.88
N LEU A 8 23.92 10.68 -23.81
CA LEU A 8 23.38 11.11 -22.54
C LEU A 8 24.46 11.93 -21.83
N ALA A 9 24.34 13.26 -21.88
CA ALA A 9 25.16 14.15 -21.06
C ALA A 9 24.67 14.07 -19.60
N ALA A 10 25.42 13.35 -18.77
CA ALA A 10 25.24 13.32 -17.33
C ALA A 10 25.67 14.66 -16.76
N LEU A 11 24.74 15.57 -16.50
CA LEU A 11 24.95 16.73 -15.64
C LEU A 11 24.87 16.25 -14.18
N MET A 12 26.05 15.96 -13.60
CA MET A 12 26.18 15.87 -12.14
C MET A 12 26.04 17.27 -11.55
N LEU A 13 24.82 17.66 -11.21
CA LEU A 13 24.59 18.69 -10.20
C LEU A 13 24.60 17.99 -8.83
N LEU A 14 25.75 18.06 -8.16
CA LEU A 14 25.88 17.80 -6.75
C LEU A 14 25.18 18.96 -6.02
N ALA A 15 23.85 18.97 -5.99
CA ALA A 15 23.11 19.75 -5.03
C ALA A 15 23.23 19.00 -3.71
N LEU A 16 23.87 19.63 -2.73
CA LEU A 16 23.73 19.35 -1.30
C LEU A 16 22.25 19.60 -0.94
N ALA A 17 21.37 18.69 -1.34
CA ALA A 17 20.02 18.63 -0.83
C ALA A 17 20.14 18.07 0.59
N ALA A 18 20.05 18.96 1.60
CA ALA A 18 19.61 18.53 2.90
C ALA A 18 18.36 17.66 2.68
N PRO A 19 18.22 16.48 3.36
CA PRO A 19 17.01 15.72 3.26
C PRO A 19 15.89 16.63 3.75
N VAL A 20 15.05 17.10 2.82
CA VAL A 20 13.74 17.63 3.17
C VAL A 20 13.02 16.39 3.68
N MET A 21 13.05 16.22 5.01
CA MET A 21 12.17 15.29 5.70
C MET A 21 10.76 15.77 5.36
N ALA A 22 10.16 15.20 4.33
CA ALA A 22 8.74 15.30 4.13
C ALA A 22 8.12 14.97 5.48
N SER A 23 7.29 15.86 6.03
CA SER A 23 6.81 15.63 7.39
C SER A 23 6.11 14.27 7.39
N THR A 24 6.24 13.52 8.47
CA THR A 24 5.57 12.21 8.61
C THR A 24 4.06 12.34 8.33
N ASN A 25 3.51 13.55 8.56
CA ASN A 25 2.13 13.89 8.24
C ASN A 25 1.88 14.00 6.73
N ASP A 26 2.82 14.55 5.95
CA ASP A 26 2.67 14.68 4.49
C ASP A 26 2.72 13.30 3.81
N LEU A 27 3.59 12.40 4.29
CA LEU A 27 3.62 11.01 3.83
C LEU A 27 2.31 10.28 4.17
N VAL A 28 1.78 10.50 5.36
CA VAL A 28 0.51 9.92 5.82
C VAL A 28 -0.67 10.45 5.00
N GLU A 29 -0.71 11.75 4.71
CA GLU A 29 -1.77 12.33 3.87
C GLU A 29 -1.68 11.86 2.42
N LEU A 30 -0.48 11.78 1.85
CA LEU A 30 -0.25 11.19 0.53
C LEU A 30 -0.77 9.75 0.49
N MET A 31 -0.47 8.94 1.50
CA MET A 31 -0.97 7.56 1.63
C MET A 31 -2.50 7.49 1.80
N ARG A 32 -3.14 8.51 2.37
CA ARG A 32 -4.59 8.55 2.58
C ARG A 32 -5.36 9.07 1.38
N SER A 33 -4.88 10.14 0.74
CA SER A 33 -5.63 10.86 -0.30
C SER A 33 -5.53 10.17 -1.66
N ASP A 34 -4.34 9.85 -2.12
CA ASP A 34 -4.14 9.29 -3.45
C ASP A 34 -4.61 7.83 -3.56
N LEU A 35 -4.48 7.07 -2.48
CA LEU A 35 -4.84 5.66 -2.49
C LEU A 35 -6.35 5.41 -2.46
N ARG A 36 -7.13 6.21 -1.73
CA ARG A 36 -8.58 5.98 -1.64
C ARG A 36 -9.30 6.36 -2.93
N THR A 37 -8.97 7.53 -3.48
CA THR A 37 -9.67 8.04 -4.67
C THR A 37 -9.28 7.26 -5.92
N ASN A 38 -7.99 6.94 -6.07
CA ASN A 38 -7.48 6.21 -7.23
C ASN A 38 -7.72 4.70 -7.14
N LYS A 39 -7.74 4.11 -5.94
CA LYS A 39 -7.89 2.68 -5.75
C LYS A 39 -9.18 2.13 -6.38
N ARG A 40 -10.32 2.77 -6.13
CA ARG A 40 -11.60 2.35 -6.69
C ARG A 40 -11.62 2.44 -8.22
N ALA A 41 -11.03 3.49 -8.80
CA ALA A 41 -10.89 3.65 -10.24
C ALA A 41 -9.98 2.56 -10.84
N ILE A 42 -8.85 2.25 -10.17
CA ILE A 42 -7.94 1.17 -10.58
C ILE A 42 -8.66 -0.18 -10.55
N VAL A 43 -9.36 -0.50 -9.45
CA VAL A 43 -10.12 -1.74 -9.31
C VAL A 43 -11.20 -1.83 -10.40
N THR A 44 -11.97 -0.77 -10.63
CA THR A 44 -12.98 -0.72 -11.69
C THR A 44 -12.36 -1.05 -13.05
N LYS A 45 -11.26 -0.40 -13.39
CA LYS A 45 -10.56 -0.61 -14.67
C LYS A 45 -9.95 -2.00 -14.79
N ALA A 46 -9.36 -2.51 -13.71
CA ALA A 46 -8.72 -3.83 -13.70
C ALA A 46 -9.75 -4.98 -13.75
N MET A 47 -10.89 -4.81 -13.10
CA MET A 47 -11.87 -5.88 -12.97
C MET A 47 -12.71 -6.08 -14.24
N GLN A 48 -13.00 -5.03 -15.02
CA GLN A 48 -13.76 -5.10 -16.28
C GLN A 48 -15.03 -5.95 -16.18
N MET A 49 -15.82 -5.73 -15.13
CA MET A 49 -17.04 -6.49 -14.85
C MET A 49 -18.23 -5.93 -15.62
N ASP A 50 -19.16 -6.80 -15.98
CA ASP A 50 -20.50 -6.41 -16.44
C ASP A 50 -21.31 -5.77 -15.29
N GLU A 51 -22.46 -5.21 -15.60
CA GLU A 51 -23.32 -4.51 -14.65
C GLU A 51 -23.83 -5.46 -13.55
N ALA A 52 -24.21 -6.69 -13.91
CA ALA A 52 -24.75 -7.67 -12.98
C ALA A 52 -23.69 -8.14 -11.96
N SER A 53 -22.46 -8.37 -12.41
CA SER A 53 -21.32 -8.71 -11.55
C SER A 53 -20.91 -7.53 -10.68
N SER A 54 -20.87 -6.33 -11.24
CA SER A 54 -20.56 -5.09 -10.53
C SER A 54 -21.53 -4.84 -9.38
N ALA A 55 -22.84 -5.00 -9.60
CA ALA A 55 -23.86 -4.81 -8.57
C ALA A 55 -23.66 -5.73 -7.35
N LYS A 56 -23.10 -6.92 -7.53
CA LYS A 56 -22.78 -7.88 -6.46
C LYS A 56 -21.41 -7.64 -5.83
N PHE A 57 -20.44 -7.19 -6.62
CA PHE A 57 -19.06 -6.99 -6.20
C PHE A 57 -18.92 -5.80 -5.24
N TRP A 58 -19.45 -4.63 -5.60
CA TRP A 58 -19.19 -3.39 -4.87
C TRP A 58 -19.68 -3.36 -3.42
N PRO A 59 -20.82 -3.97 -3.05
CA PRO A 59 -21.21 -4.07 -1.64
C PRO A 59 -20.16 -4.82 -0.81
N VAL A 60 -19.68 -5.97 -1.30
CA VAL A 60 -18.66 -6.78 -0.61
C VAL A 60 -17.31 -6.04 -0.55
N TYR A 61 -16.94 -5.36 -1.63
CA TYR A 61 -15.73 -4.55 -1.69
C TYR A 61 -15.78 -3.37 -0.68
N SER A 62 -16.91 -2.70 -0.55
CA SER A 62 -17.07 -1.60 0.41
C SER A 62 -16.94 -2.06 1.87
N GLU A 63 -17.46 -3.25 2.21
CA GLU A 63 -17.24 -3.84 3.53
C GLU A 63 -15.75 -4.13 3.76
N TYR A 64 -15.06 -4.69 2.76
CA TYR A 64 -13.62 -4.94 2.81
C TYR A 64 -12.84 -3.64 3.04
N GLU A 65 -13.13 -2.59 2.27
CA GLU A 65 -12.45 -1.29 2.42
C GLU A 65 -12.65 -0.69 3.82
N THR A 66 -13.83 -0.85 4.40
CA THR A 66 -14.13 -0.37 5.77
C THR A 66 -13.25 -1.08 6.81
N GLU A 67 -13.09 -2.40 6.71
CA GLU A 67 -12.23 -3.15 7.63
C GLU A 67 -10.73 -2.87 7.34
N LEU A 68 -10.35 -2.75 6.06
CA LEU A 68 -8.98 -2.44 5.66
C LEU A 68 -8.52 -1.06 6.16
N THR A 69 -9.42 -0.08 6.21
CA THR A 69 -9.11 1.25 6.74
C THR A 69 -8.57 1.19 8.17
N LYS A 70 -9.14 0.34 9.03
CA LYS A 70 -8.66 0.16 10.40
C LYS A 70 -7.22 -0.40 10.47
N LEU A 71 -6.88 -1.30 9.55
CA LEU A 71 -5.50 -1.83 9.45
C LEU A 71 -4.53 -0.78 8.89
N ASN A 72 -4.99 0.05 7.95
CA ASN A 72 -4.19 1.16 7.45
C ASN A 72 -3.92 2.21 8.53
N ASP A 73 -4.88 2.52 9.39
CA ASP A 73 -4.69 3.42 10.54
C ASP A 73 -3.64 2.86 11.52
N GLN A 74 -3.64 1.53 11.76
CA GLN A 74 -2.59 0.88 12.56
C GLN A 74 -1.21 0.97 11.89
N ARG A 75 -1.13 0.79 10.55
CA ARG A 75 0.10 0.97 9.78
C ARG A 75 0.64 2.39 9.93
N VAL A 76 -0.21 3.39 9.76
CA VAL A 76 0.15 4.81 9.93
C VAL A 76 0.69 5.08 11.32
N THR A 77 0.03 4.59 12.37
CA THR A 77 0.49 4.73 13.76
C THR A 77 1.88 4.11 13.94
N MET A 78 2.09 2.90 13.41
CA MET A 78 3.39 2.21 13.48
C MET A 78 4.51 2.99 12.77
N ILE A 79 4.23 3.61 11.61
CA ILE A 79 5.19 4.45 10.89
C ILE A 79 5.54 5.71 11.71
N LYS A 80 4.55 6.34 12.35
CA LYS A 80 4.78 7.51 13.23
C LYS A 80 5.63 7.14 14.43
N ASP A 81 5.35 6.00 15.06
CA ASP A 81 6.12 5.51 16.20
C ASP A 81 7.58 5.22 15.80
N TYR A 82 7.78 4.60 14.62
CA TYR A 82 9.10 4.38 14.05
C TYR A 82 9.85 5.69 13.84
N ALA A 83 9.23 6.67 13.20
CA ALA A 83 9.85 7.96 12.93
C ALA A 83 10.19 8.71 14.22
N ALA A 84 9.33 8.66 15.22
CA ALA A 84 9.57 9.30 16.53
C ALA A 84 10.73 8.64 17.30
N ALA A 85 10.88 7.32 17.20
CA ALA A 85 11.92 6.57 17.90
C ALA A 85 13.24 6.48 17.12
N TYR A 86 13.27 6.85 15.84
CA TYR A 86 14.39 6.55 14.92
C TYR A 86 15.77 6.90 15.45
N ASN A 87 15.95 8.13 15.99
CA ASN A 87 17.25 8.59 16.48
C ASN A 87 17.63 8.08 17.89
N SER A 88 16.71 7.40 18.58
CA SER A 88 16.89 6.89 19.95
C SER A 88 16.22 5.52 20.12
N MET A 89 16.25 4.69 19.08
CA MET A 89 15.63 3.39 19.07
C MET A 89 16.22 2.49 20.15
N THR A 90 15.37 1.99 21.05
CA THR A 90 15.75 0.98 22.03
C THR A 90 15.41 -0.41 21.53
N ASP A 91 16.04 -1.45 22.11
CA ASP A 91 15.74 -2.85 21.78
C ASP A 91 14.26 -3.19 22.02
N GLU A 92 13.66 -2.63 23.08
CA GLU A 92 12.25 -2.83 23.40
C GLU A 92 11.35 -2.20 22.35
N ALA A 93 11.63 -0.97 21.93
CA ALA A 93 10.88 -0.29 20.86
C ALA A 93 11.01 -1.05 19.53
N ALA A 94 12.21 -1.49 19.18
CA ALA A 94 12.44 -2.28 17.98
C ALA A 94 11.67 -3.61 18.00
N LYS A 95 11.68 -4.33 19.13
CA LYS A 95 10.92 -5.59 19.31
C LYS A 95 9.41 -5.36 19.18
N ASP A 96 8.88 -4.27 19.76
CA ASP A 96 7.46 -3.93 19.64
C ASP A 96 7.09 -3.66 18.19
N LEU A 97 7.86 -2.83 17.48
CA LEU A 97 7.63 -2.53 16.07
C LEU A 97 7.64 -3.77 15.19
N ILE A 98 8.63 -4.67 15.38
CA ILE A 98 8.70 -5.94 14.65
C ILE A 98 7.43 -6.78 14.90
N LYS A 99 7.03 -6.94 16.15
CA LYS A 99 5.84 -7.71 16.54
C LYS A 99 4.57 -7.13 15.92
N ARG A 100 4.42 -5.82 15.98
CA ARG A 100 3.26 -5.10 15.39
C ARG A 100 3.25 -5.21 13.88
N GLY A 101 4.42 -5.14 13.23
CA GLY A 101 4.56 -5.32 11.79
C GLY A 101 4.08 -6.70 11.32
N PHE A 102 4.55 -7.77 11.94
CA PHE A 102 4.09 -9.13 11.63
C PHE A 102 2.60 -9.31 11.89
N LYS A 103 2.10 -8.83 13.03
CA LYS A 103 0.67 -8.91 13.35
C LYS A 103 -0.20 -8.17 12.33
N LEU A 104 0.26 -7.02 11.86
CA LEU A 104 -0.44 -6.25 10.83
C LEU A 104 -0.49 -7.03 9.51
N GLN A 105 0.63 -7.62 9.09
CA GLN A 105 0.70 -8.43 7.87
C GLN A 105 -0.21 -9.66 7.95
N GLU A 106 -0.23 -10.37 9.07
CA GLU A 106 -1.14 -11.50 9.31
C GLU A 106 -2.61 -11.07 9.25
N SER A 107 -2.92 -9.92 9.87
CA SER A 107 -4.28 -9.38 9.89
C SER A 107 -4.75 -8.99 8.48
N ARG A 108 -3.89 -8.37 7.67
CA ARG A 108 -4.18 -8.02 6.27
C ARG A 108 -4.42 -9.26 5.42
N THR A 109 -3.56 -10.27 5.57
CA THR A 109 -3.71 -11.56 4.87
C THR A 109 -5.02 -12.25 5.25
N SER A 110 -5.35 -12.27 6.54
CA SER A 110 -6.58 -12.88 7.05
C SER A 110 -7.81 -12.13 6.56
N LEU A 111 -7.76 -10.80 6.53
CA LEU A 111 -8.82 -9.95 6.00
C LEU A 111 -9.07 -10.27 4.51
N LEU A 112 -8.01 -10.28 3.70
CA LEU A 112 -8.14 -10.59 2.28
C LEU A 112 -8.73 -11.99 2.06
N LYS A 113 -8.26 -13.01 2.78
CA LYS A 113 -8.81 -14.39 2.70
C LYS A 113 -10.30 -14.42 3.03
N LYS A 114 -10.73 -13.73 4.11
CA LYS A 114 -12.14 -13.61 4.50
C LYS A 114 -12.98 -13.06 3.36
N TYR A 115 -12.51 -11.98 2.73
CA TYR A 115 -13.27 -11.29 1.69
C TYR A 115 -13.18 -11.98 0.32
N VAL A 116 -12.09 -12.66 0.00
CA VAL A 116 -12.03 -13.55 -1.18
C VAL A 116 -13.11 -14.64 -1.08
N SER A 117 -13.29 -15.24 0.10
CA SER A 117 -14.36 -16.22 0.32
C SER A 117 -15.77 -15.62 0.16
N LYS A 118 -16.01 -14.40 0.69
CA LYS A 118 -17.27 -13.67 0.50
C LYS A 118 -17.49 -13.33 -0.99
N MET A 119 -16.45 -12.82 -1.66
CA MET A 119 -16.51 -12.43 -3.07
C MET A 119 -16.80 -13.62 -3.99
N THR A 120 -16.17 -14.77 -3.71
CA THR A 120 -16.44 -16.03 -4.43
C THR A 120 -17.91 -16.42 -4.38
N LYS A 121 -18.56 -16.20 -3.23
CA LYS A 121 -20.00 -16.50 -3.07
C LYS A 121 -20.90 -15.45 -3.71
N ALA A 122 -20.49 -14.20 -3.70
CA ALA A 122 -21.30 -13.10 -4.22
C ALA A 122 -21.27 -13.01 -5.75
N VAL A 123 -20.11 -13.25 -6.36
CA VAL A 123 -19.92 -13.16 -7.81
C VAL A 123 -19.52 -14.54 -8.36
N ASP A 124 -18.22 -14.87 -8.34
CA ASP A 124 -17.65 -16.16 -8.75
C ASP A 124 -16.16 -16.27 -8.36
N VAL A 125 -15.59 -17.48 -8.52
CA VAL A 125 -14.18 -17.78 -8.16
C VAL A 125 -13.18 -16.98 -9.01
N LYS A 126 -13.41 -16.84 -10.32
CA LYS A 126 -12.46 -16.15 -11.22
C LYS A 126 -12.41 -14.67 -10.91
N THR A 127 -13.57 -14.06 -10.69
CA THR A 127 -13.68 -12.64 -10.28
C THR A 127 -13.01 -12.41 -8.93
N ALA A 128 -13.25 -13.28 -7.95
CA ALA A 128 -12.60 -13.20 -6.64
C ALA A 128 -11.07 -13.35 -6.74
N ALA A 129 -10.57 -14.28 -7.56
CA ALA A 129 -9.15 -14.49 -7.80
C ALA A 129 -8.49 -13.27 -8.48
N ARG A 130 -9.14 -12.72 -9.52
CA ARG A 130 -8.67 -11.50 -10.20
C ARG A 130 -8.60 -10.32 -9.23
N TRP A 131 -9.62 -10.14 -8.41
CA TRP A 131 -9.62 -9.11 -7.39
C TRP A 131 -8.49 -9.30 -6.38
N ALA A 132 -8.25 -10.52 -5.89
CA ALA A 132 -7.15 -10.81 -4.98
C ALA A 132 -5.78 -10.46 -5.59
N GLN A 133 -5.58 -10.69 -6.90
CA GLN A 133 -4.37 -10.29 -7.61
C GLN A 133 -4.23 -8.77 -7.68
N VAL A 134 -5.31 -8.05 -7.95
CA VAL A 134 -5.31 -6.58 -7.99
C VAL A 134 -4.98 -6.00 -6.61
N GLU A 135 -5.63 -6.51 -5.54
CA GLU A 135 -5.34 -6.09 -4.16
C GLU A 135 -3.89 -6.34 -3.77
N HIS A 136 -3.35 -7.52 -4.11
CA HIS A 136 -1.96 -7.84 -3.83
C HIS A 136 -0.99 -6.91 -4.58
N ALA A 137 -1.25 -6.60 -5.85
CA ALA A 137 -0.42 -5.68 -6.62
C ALA A 137 -0.44 -4.25 -6.05
N LEU A 138 -1.63 -3.77 -5.65
CA LEU A 138 -1.78 -2.47 -5.01
C LEU A 138 -1.06 -2.41 -3.65
N ASP A 139 -1.22 -3.43 -2.83
CA ASP A 139 -0.56 -3.49 -1.51
C ASP A 139 0.96 -3.53 -1.64
N SER A 140 1.48 -4.30 -2.60
CA SER A 140 2.92 -4.37 -2.90
C SER A 140 3.48 -3.03 -3.39
N ALA A 141 2.73 -2.30 -4.22
CA ALA A 141 3.15 -0.97 -4.68
C ALA A 141 3.23 0.04 -3.52
N ILE A 142 2.25 -0.02 -2.60
CA ILE A 142 2.24 0.81 -1.38
C ILE A 142 3.41 0.45 -0.47
N ASP A 143 3.65 -0.84 -0.26
CA ASP A 143 4.74 -1.31 0.59
C ASP A 143 6.10 -0.88 0.03
N LEU A 144 6.29 -0.95 -1.28
CA LEU A 144 7.50 -0.48 -1.95
C LEU A 144 7.69 1.02 -1.76
N GLN A 145 6.64 1.81 -1.92
CA GLN A 145 6.70 3.26 -1.71
C GLN A 145 7.06 3.60 -0.26
N ILE A 146 6.43 2.95 0.72
CA ILE A 146 6.76 3.14 2.14
C ILE A 146 8.21 2.77 2.40
N ALA A 147 8.67 1.63 1.89
CA ALA A 147 10.05 1.17 2.07
C ALA A 147 11.08 2.12 1.44
N SER A 148 10.73 2.81 0.35
CA SER A 148 11.62 3.80 -0.28
C SER A 148 11.77 5.10 0.53
N GLU A 149 10.80 5.43 1.38
CA GLU A 149 10.77 6.66 2.16
C GLU A 149 11.28 6.47 3.60
N LEU A 150 11.21 5.25 4.13
CA LEU A 150 11.66 4.98 5.49
C LEU A 150 13.14 4.59 5.53
N PRO A 151 13.99 5.33 6.28
CA PRO A 151 15.39 4.96 6.44
C PRO A 151 15.52 3.65 7.21
N LEU A 152 16.58 2.89 6.93
CA LEU A 152 16.92 1.70 7.71
C LEU A 152 17.49 2.10 9.07
N LEU A 153 17.23 1.27 10.10
CA LEU A 153 17.91 1.39 11.38
C LEU A 153 19.42 1.25 11.19
N GLN A 154 20.18 2.10 11.86
CA GLN A 154 21.64 2.09 11.86
C GLN A 154 22.18 1.25 13.01
#